data_19d551afab46d0c8e13bed24a992125b
#
_entry.id   19d551afab46d0c8e13bed24a992125b
#
_cell.length_a   1.000
_cell.length_b   1.000
_cell.length_c   1.000
_cell.angle_alpha   90.00
_cell.angle_beta   90.00
_cell.angle_gamma   90.00
#
_symmetry.space_group_name_H-M   'P 1'
#
loop_
_entity.id
_entity.type
_entity.pdbx_description
1 polymer ?
#
loop_
_entity_poly.entity_id
_entity_poly.type
_entity_poly.pdbx_seq_one_letter_code
_entity_poly.pdbx_strand_id
1 'polypeptide(L)'
;MIEPTKTPVIVVCANQAWNLVNFRADLIRALVGAGCKVVAAAPSDPQMQVRLEALGATFEPLPLDAKGLVPHRDLATLWAIRRLLIRLRPDAWLSWTIKPNVYGALIAGRLGIPALPNVSGLGTAFIRRNLLTVAAKHLYRTGFRKAPIVFFQNATDRDEFVGAGTVLAGQARLLPGSGIDPQRFAPPPGGRPGHRRFLMLSRVVADKGVREFVEAARLTRAGWPDARFILMGEVGAPNRTAIPRSEVDGWIKEGIIEHLDPVADVRPQIAAADFVVLPSYREGLSRVLVEAGAMGRPAIATDVPGCRDIVSDGINGYLCAARSGQALAEAFGRAAQTNDADWDKMAQAARERVVSRFSAGGVTALYFQALADAGIAMPNFFFEM
;
A
#
# COMPACT_ATOMS: atom_id res chain seq x y z
N MET A 1 -5.93 21.84 -39.23
CA MET A 1 -5.14 20.61 -39.05
C MET A 1 -4.70 20.62 -37.61
N ILE A 2 -5.25 19.69 -36.82
CA ILE A 2 -4.81 19.49 -35.42
C ILE A 2 -3.43 18.81 -35.55
N GLU A 3 -2.34 19.46 -35.09
CA GLU A 3 -1.03 18.82 -35.02
C GLU A 3 -1.18 17.48 -34.29
N PRO A 4 -0.55 16.41 -34.78
CA PRO A 4 -0.59 15.14 -34.06
C PRO A 4 0.02 15.35 -32.68
N THR A 5 -0.80 15.30 -31.64
CA THR A 5 -0.36 15.44 -30.25
C THR A 5 0.68 14.37 -29.98
N LYS A 6 1.89 14.78 -29.61
CA LYS A 6 3.00 13.89 -29.27
C LYS A 6 2.54 12.86 -28.26
N THR A 7 2.71 11.58 -28.54
CA THR A 7 2.43 10.49 -27.58
C THR A 7 3.29 10.66 -26.33
N PRO A 8 2.71 10.89 -25.14
CA PRO A 8 3.49 11.06 -23.92
C PRO A 8 4.18 9.76 -23.52
N VAL A 9 5.43 9.85 -23.08
CA VAL A 9 6.21 8.73 -22.55
C VAL A 9 6.23 8.84 -21.02
N ILE A 10 5.62 7.89 -20.35
CA ILE A 10 5.53 7.87 -18.87
C ILE A 10 6.37 6.71 -18.33
N VAL A 11 7.36 7.01 -17.50
CA VAL A 11 8.09 5.97 -16.77
C VAL A 11 7.42 5.71 -15.42
N VAL A 12 7.13 4.44 -15.13
CA VAL A 12 6.62 3.97 -13.83
C VAL A 12 7.70 3.11 -13.17
N CYS A 13 8.14 3.46 -11.95
CA CYS A 13 9.28 2.81 -11.33
C CYS A 13 9.02 2.38 -9.87
N ALA A 14 9.42 1.14 -9.55
CA ALA A 14 9.42 0.62 -8.19
C ALA A 14 10.65 -0.27 -7.93
N ASN A 15 10.97 -0.52 -6.65
CA ASN A 15 12.11 -1.38 -6.28
C ASN A 15 11.89 -2.88 -6.51
N GLN A 16 10.72 -3.29 -6.99
CA GLN A 16 10.37 -4.65 -7.41
C GLN A 16 9.31 -4.60 -8.50
N ALA A 17 9.46 -5.39 -9.56
CA ALA A 17 8.48 -5.52 -10.64
C ALA A 17 7.13 -6.04 -10.12
N TRP A 18 7.16 -6.93 -9.14
CA TRP A 18 5.97 -7.41 -8.42
C TRP A 18 5.09 -6.26 -7.87
N ASN A 19 5.71 -5.19 -7.37
CA ASN A 19 4.99 -4.02 -6.86
C ASN A 19 4.18 -3.32 -7.96
N LEU A 20 4.78 -3.17 -9.15
CA LEU A 20 4.11 -2.57 -10.29
C LEU A 20 2.91 -3.40 -10.75
N VAL A 21 3.08 -4.72 -10.85
CA VAL A 21 2.02 -5.65 -11.26
C VAL A 21 0.87 -5.69 -10.26
N ASN A 22 1.16 -5.75 -8.96
CA ASN A 22 0.10 -6.01 -7.97
C ASN A 22 -0.57 -4.73 -7.44
N PHE A 23 0.09 -3.58 -7.56
CA PHE A 23 -0.44 -2.33 -7.01
C PHE A 23 -0.64 -1.22 -8.04
N ARG A 24 -0.13 -1.38 -9.27
CA ARG A 24 -0.15 -0.31 -10.29
C ARG A 24 -0.71 -0.75 -11.63
N ALA A 25 -1.18 -2.01 -11.71
CA ALA A 25 -1.73 -2.56 -12.95
C ALA A 25 -2.86 -1.68 -13.52
N ASP A 26 -3.77 -1.21 -12.68
CA ASP A 26 -4.90 -0.40 -13.13
C ASP A 26 -4.45 0.97 -13.64
N LEU A 27 -3.51 1.62 -12.96
CA LEU A 27 -2.90 2.86 -13.44
C LEU A 27 -2.14 2.65 -14.76
N ILE A 28 -1.36 1.56 -14.88
CA ILE A 28 -0.62 1.23 -16.11
C ILE A 28 -1.59 1.03 -17.27
N ARG A 29 -2.66 0.22 -17.09
CA ARG A 29 -3.70 0.02 -18.12
C ARG A 29 -4.37 1.33 -18.53
N ALA A 30 -4.69 2.17 -17.55
CA ALA A 30 -5.34 3.45 -17.81
C ALA A 30 -4.42 4.40 -18.59
N LEU A 31 -3.14 4.49 -18.24
CA LEU A 31 -2.16 5.30 -19.00
C LEU A 31 -1.99 4.79 -20.44
N VAL A 32 -1.90 3.47 -20.62
CA VAL A 32 -1.84 2.86 -21.96
C VAL A 32 -3.14 3.13 -22.74
N GLY A 33 -4.29 2.94 -22.12
CA GLY A 33 -5.61 3.20 -22.71
C GLY A 33 -5.80 4.67 -23.07
N ALA A 34 -5.20 5.59 -22.35
CA ALA A 34 -5.18 7.02 -22.68
C ALA A 34 -4.20 7.38 -23.83
N GLY A 35 -3.52 6.40 -24.41
CA GLY A 35 -2.58 6.59 -25.52
C GLY A 35 -1.16 6.96 -25.10
N CYS A 36 -0.78 6.77 -23.84
CA CYS A 36 0.60 6.97 -23.39
C CYS A 36 1.49 5.75 -23.71
N LYS A 37 2.75 6.00 -24.03
CA LYS A 37 3.79 4.98 -24.01
C LYS A 37 4.27 4.80 -22.57
N VAL A 38 3.93 3.67 -21.95
CA VAL A 38 4.32 3.38 -20.57
C VAL A 38 5.57 2.50 -20.54
N VAL A 39 6.57 2.93 -19.76
CA VAL A 39 7.80 2.18 -19.53
C VAL A 39 7.86 1.78 -18.05
N ALA A 40 7.79 0.49 -17.77
CA ALA A 40 7.88 -0.07 -16.43
C ALA A 40 9.36 -0.37 -16.07
N ALA A 41 9.93 0.38 -15.13
CA ALA A 41 11.33 0.25 -14.72
C ALA A 41 11.43 -0.38 -13.32
N ALA A 42 12.08 -1.56 -13.23
CA ALA A 42 12.26 -2.28 -11.98
C ALA A 42 13.43 -3.28 -12.09
N PRO A 43 13.91 -3.90 -10.99
CA PRO A 43 14.81 -5.05 -11.08
C PRO A 43 14.24 -6.16 -11.96
N SER A 44 15.15 -6.86 -12.65
CA SER A 44 14.79 -7.96 -13.54
C SER A 44 13.99 -9.05 -12.81
N ASP A 45 12.84 -9.37 -13.35
CA ASP A 45 11.93 -10.42 -12.90
C ASP A 45 11.16 -10.92 -14.13
N PRO A 46 11.58 -12.04 -14.75
CA PRO A 46 10.99 -12.52 -16.01
C PRO A 46 9.48 -12.80 -15.93
N GLN A 47 8.99 -13.28 -14.78
CA GLN A 47 7.56 -13.56 -14.63
C GLN A 47 6.75 -12.26 -14.56
N MET A 48 7.24 -11.27 -13.82
CA MET A 48 6.58 -9.99 -13.72
C MET A 48 6.72 -9.16 -14.99
N GLN A 49 7.82 -9.31 -15.73
CA GLN A 49 7.99 -8.67 -17.04
C GLN A 49 6.88 -9.08 -18.01
N VAL A 50 6.64 -10.39 -18.18
CA VAL A 50 5.54 -10.89 -19.06
C VAL A 50 4.19 -10.27 -18.65
N ARG A 51 3.93 -10.16 -17.34
CA ARG A 51 2.69 -9.57 -16.85
C ARG A 51 2.60 -8.06 -17.09
N LEU A 52 3.70 -7.33 -17.01
CA LEU A 52 3.75 -5.89 -17.31
C LEU A 52 3.57 -5.62 -18.81
N GLU A 53 4.20 -6.44 -19.65
CA GLU A 53 4.03 -6.37 -21.11
C GLU A 53 2.60 -6.69 -21.54
N ALA A 54 1.95 -7.65 -20.88
CA ALA A 54 0.52 -7.93 -21.08
C ALA A 54 -0.42 -6.77 -20.68
N LEU A 55 0.06 -5.82 -19.85
CA LEU A 55 -0.65 -4.57 -19.55
C LEU A 55 -0.43 -3.47 -20.61
N GLY A 56 0.41 -3.74 -21.62
CA GLY A 56 0.79 -2.77 -22.66
C GLY A 56 2.01 -1.89 -22.30
N ALA A 57 2.71 -2.17 -21.20
CA ALA A 57 3.92 -1.46 -20.85
C ALA A 57 5.16 -2.11 -21.47
N THR A 58 6.18 -1.30 -21.80
CA THR A 58 7.52 -1.82 -22.12
C THR A 58 8.30 -2.01 -20.82
N PHE A 59 8.94 -3.17 -20.61
CA PHE A 59 9.75 -3.39 -19.43
C PHE A 59 11.21 -2.96 -19.65
N GLU A 60 11.77 -2.25 -18.67
CA GLU A 60 13.17 -1.81 -18.64
C GLU A 60 13.84 -2.27 -17.34
N PRO A 61 14.79 -3.19 -17.40
CA PRO A 61 15.51 -3.66 -16.22
C PRO A 61 16.36 -2.53 -15.63
N LEU A 62 16.19 -2.28 -14.33
CA LEU A 62 16.91 -1.26 -13.60
C LEU A 62 17.56 -1.86 -12.34
N PRO A 63 18.88 -1.72 -12.14
CA PRO A 63 19.56 -2.26 -10.97
C PRO A 63 19.18 -1.44 -9.73
N LEU A 64 18.21 -1.94 -8.98
CA LEU A 64 17.71 -1.37 -7.75
C LEU A 64 17.82 -2.39 -6.62
N ASP A 65 18.64 -2.09 -5.62
CA ASP A 65 18.62 -2.86 -4.37
C ASP A 65 17.38 -2.51 -3.55
N ALA A 66 16.55 -3.50 -3.26
CA ALA A 66 15.36 -3.31 -2.44
C ALA A 66 15.69 -2.98 -0.97
N LYS A 67 16.90 -3.27 -0.49
CA LYS A 67 17.31 -3.19 0.92
C LYS A 67 18.64 -2.46 1.11
N GLY A 68 18.71 -1.72 2.24
CA GLY A 68 19.94 -1.10 2.73
C GLY A 68 20.44 0.10 1.91
N LEU A 69 21.43 0.77 2.46
CA LEU A 69 22.21 1.82 1.82
C LEU A 69 23.62 1.25 1.58
N VAL A 70 23.96 0.99 0.32
CA VAL A 70 25.25 0.49 -0.07
C VAL A 70 25.82 1.49 -1.09
N PRO A 71 26.76 2.39 -0.70
CA PRO A 71 27.13 3.57 -1.48
C PRO A 71 27.49 3.31 -2.95
N HIS A 72 28.31 2.29 -3.23
CA HIS A 72 28.69 1.97 -4.59
C HIS A 72 27.54 1.45 -5.46
N ARG A 73 26.58 0.68 -4.87
CA ARG A 73 25.37 0.21 -5.55
C ARG A 73 24.38 1.34 -5.76
N ASP A 74 24.27 2.26 -4.79
CA ASP A 74 23.43 3.43 -4.90
C ASP A 74 23.92 4.39 -5.99
N LEU A 75 25.24 4.55 -6.15
CA LEU A 75 25.84 5.28 -7.27
C LEU A 75 25.55 4.59 -8.61
N ALA A 76 25.66 3.27 -8.69
CA ALA A 76 25.30 2.51 -9.89
C ALA A 76 23.81 2.69 -10.25
N THR A 77 22.93 2.68 -9.25
CA THR A 77 21.49 2.95 -9.42
C THR A 77 21.25 4.37 -9.97
N LEU A 78 21.86 5.38 -9.37
CA LEU A 78 21.75 6.77 -9.85
C LEU A 78 22.22 6.92 -11.31
N TRP A 79 23.34 6.29 -11.66
CA TRP A 79 23.86 6.31 -13.02
C TRP A 79 22.92 5.59 -14.01
N ALA A 80 22.38 4.43 -13.63
CA ALA A 80 21.43 3.68 -14.45
C ALA A 80 20.12 4.46 -14.68
N ILE A 81 19.57 5.10 -13.63
CA ILE A 81 18.41 5.99 -13.76
C ILE A 81 18.73 7.14 -14.72
N ARG A 82 19.88 7.79 -14.54
CA ARG A 82 20.28 8.90 -15.42
C ARG A 82 20.40 8.46 -16.88
N ARG A 83 21.04 7.31 -17.14
CA ARG A 83 21.18 6.75 -18.49
C ARG A 83 19.81 6.44 -19.11
N LEU A 84 18.91 5.85 -18.33
CA LEU A 84 17.53 5.54 -18.75
C LEU A 84 16.78 6.82 -19.15
N LEU A 85 16.79 7.84 -18.28
CA LEU A 85 16.07 9.09 -18.52
C LEU A 85 16.63 9.90 -19.69
N ILE A 86 17.95 9.92 -19.91
CA ILE A 86 18.57 10.57 -21.07
C ILE A 86 18.18 9.85 -22.37
N ARG A 87 18.15 8.50 -22.37
CA ARG A 87 17.80 7.69 -23.54
C ARG A 87 16.32 7.80 -23.90
N LEU A 88 15.42 7.71 -22.91
CA LEU A 88 13.99 7.70 -23.14
C LEU A 88 13.40 9.11 -23.31
N ARG A 89 13.98 10.13 -22.66
CA ARG A 89 13.44 11.50 -22.56
C ARG A 89 11.95 11.50 -22.23
N PRO A 90 11.53 10.84 -21.11
CA PRO A 90 10.13 10.71 -20.79
C PRO A 90 9.52 12.06 -20.42
N ASP A 91 8.20 12.18 -20.61
CA ASP A 91 7.44 13.36 -20.23
C ASP A 91 7.12 13.37 -18.73
N ALA A 92 7.11 12.20 -18.05
CA ALA A 92 7.00 12.11 -16.59
C ALA A 92 7.67 10.88 -16.01
N TRP A 93 8.08 11.01 -14.73
CA TRP A 93 8.58 9.93 -13.87
C TRP A 93 7.61 9.72 -12.71
N LEU A 94 6.90 8.59 -12.69
CA LEU A 94 6.06 8.15 -11.57
C LEU A 94 6.83 7.10 -10.77
N SER A 95 6.88 7.22 -9.45
CA SER A 95 7.67 6.28 -8.66
C SER A 95 7.07 5.96 -7.31
N TRP A 96 7.40 4.76 -6.84
CA TRP A 96 7.04 4.23 -5.53
C TRP A 96 8.26 3.61 -4.88
N THR A 97 8.25 3.52 -3.54
CA THR A 97 9.36 3.07 -2.72
C THR A 97 10.54 4.07 -2.66
N ILE A 98 11.37 3.94 -1.62
CA ILE A 98 12.30 5.00 -1.23
C ILE A 98 13.31 5.36 -2.33
N LYS A 99 14.04 4.37 -2.88
CA LYS A 99 15.10 4.64 -3.87
C LYS A 99 14.56 5.20 -5.18
N PRO A 100 13.54 4.60 -5.83
CA PRO A 100 12.90 5.21 -7.00
C PRO A 100 12.35 6.61 -6.75
N ASN A 101 11.75 6.85 -5.57
CA ASN A 101 11.25 8.17 -5.21
C ASN A 101 12.38 9.19 -5.09
N VAL A 102 13.40 8.92 -4.28
CA VAL A 102 14.46 9.89 -3.99
C VAL A 102 15.43 10.05 -5.16
N TYR A 103 15.97 8.93 -5.64
CA TYR A 103 16.99 8.97 -6.71
C TYR A 103 16.38 9.32 -8.06
N GLY A 104 15.20 8.76 -8.36
CA GLY A 104 14.47 9.06 -9.58
C GLY A 104 14.07 10.52 -9.65
N ALA A 105 13.43 11.07 -8.61
CA ALA A 105 13.03 12.47 -8.59
C ALA A 105 14.25 13.43 -8.63
N LEU A 106 15.36 13.07 -7.96
CA LEU A 106 16.58 13.86 -8.00
C LEU A 106 17.15 13.95 -9.42
N ILE A 107 17.25 12.83 -10.13
CA ILE A 107 17.82 12.80 -11.49
C ILE A 107 16.84 13.41 -12.49
N ALA A 108 15.56 13.07 -12.41
CA ALA A 108 14.53 13.64 -13.27
C ALA A 108 14.48 15.18 -13.14
N GLY A 109 14.48 15.69 -11.90
CA GLY A 109 14.49 17.13 -11.65
C GLY A 109 15.75 17.86 -12.18
N ARG A 110 16.92 17.18 -12.25
CA ARG A 110 18.13 17.74 -12.89
C ARG A 110 18.03 17.76 -14.41
N LEU A 111 17.26 16.85 -14.98
CA LEU A 111 17.06 16.76 -16.44
C LEU A 111 15.81 17.55 -16.91
N GLY A 112 15.11 18.25 -16.01
CA GLY A 112 13.89 18.99 -16.34
C GLY A 112 12.66 18.10 -16.57
N ILE A 113 12.71 16.83 -16.15
CA ILE A 113 11.61 15.87 -16.28
C ILE A 113 10.74 15.96 -15.02
N PRO A 114 9.44 16.21 -15.14
CA PRO A 114 8.50 16.20 -14.02
C PRO A 114 8.49 14.84 -13.30
N ALA A 115 8.76 14.85 -11.99
CA ALA A 115 8.72 13.66 -11.15
C ALA A 115 7.55 13.76 -10.17
N LEU A 116 6.73 12.71 -10.12
CA LEU A 116 5.60 12.56 -9.22
C LEU A 116 5.80 11.34 -8.30
N PRO A 117 6.70 11.45 -7.30
CA PRO A 117 6.96 10.37 -6.36
C PRO A 117 5.77 10.15 -5.42
N ASN A 118 5.49 8.89 -5.07
CA ASN A 118 4.46 8.51 -4.11
C ASN A 118 5.10 7.90 -2.86
N VAL A 119 4.95 8.57 -1.73
CA VAL A 119 5.37 8.09 -0.40
C VAL A 119 4.28 7.16 0.13
N SER A 120 4.44 5.86 -0.13
CA SER A 120 3.46 4.81 0.21
C SER A 120 3.45 4.43 1.70
N GLY A 121 4.14 5.17 2.54
CA GLY A 121 4.34 4.97 3.96
C GLY A 121 5.80 5.20 4.32
N LEU A 122 6.05 5.65 5.54
CA LEU A 122 7.39 6.05 5.99
C LEU A 122 8.27 4.87 6.40
N GLY A 123 7.68 3.67 6.52
CA GLY A 123 8.39 2.47 6.93
C GLY A 123 8.97 2.55 8.35
N THR A 124 9.75 1.53 8.71
CA THR A 124 10.34 1.40 10.07
C THR A 124 11.36 2.49 10.40
N ALA A 125 11.96 3.15 9.40
CA ALA A 125 12.94 4.22 9.61
C ALA A 125 12.36 5.46 10.32
N PHE A 126 11.05 5.67 10.25
CA PHE A 126 10.35 6.78 10.90
C PHE A 126 9.62 6.40 12.19
N ILE A 127 9.56 5.11 12.54
CA ILE A 127 8.98 4.64 13.80
C ILE A 127 9.87 5.04 15.00
N ARG A 128 11.18 5.16 14.78
CA ARG A 128 12.17 5.57 15.81
C ARG A 128 12.84 6.86 15.37
N ARG A 129 12.81 7.89 16.23
CA ARG A 129 13.56 9.14 16.01
C ARG A 129 15.04 8.90 16.30
N ASN A 130 15.86 8.71 15.26
CA ASN A 130 17.29 8.52 15.34
C ASN A 130 18.03 9.22 14.17
N LEU A 131 19.35 9.13 14.14
CA LEU A 131 20.19 9.74 13.08
C LEU A 131 19.79 9.27 11.67
N LEU A 132 19.34 8.01 11.53
CA LEU A 132 18.82 7.48 10.26
C LEU A 132 17.58 8.23 9.77
N THR A 133 16.71 8.65 10.69
CA THR A 133 15.52 9.45 10.36
C THR A 133 15.93 10.83 9.82
N VAL A 134 16.96 11.47 10.41
CA VAL A 134 17.48 12.76 9.95
C VAL A 134 18.10 12.64 8.57
N ALA A 135 18.93 11.62 8.35
CA ALA A 135 19.53 11.33 7.05
C ALA A 135 18.47 11.05 5.97
N ALA A 136 17.44 10.27 6.30
CA ALA A 136 16.32 10.00 5.40
C ALA A 136 15.56 11.28 5.03
N LYS A 137 15.23 12.13 6.01
CA LYS A 137 14.58 13.44 5.74
C LYS A 137 15.41 14.32 4.82
N HIS A 138 16.74 14.36 5.01
CA HIS A 138 17.63 15.12 4.14
C HIS A 138 17.63 14.58 2.71
N LEU A 139 17.70 13.24 2.54
CA LEU A 139 17.61 12.58 1.25
C LEU A 139 16.29 12.89 0.54
N TYR A 140 15.17 12.80 1.24
CA TYR A 140 13.85 13.15 0.70
C TYR A 140 13.78 14.62 0.29
N ARG A 141 14.25 15.54 1.16
CA ARG A 141 14.28 16.98 0.84
C ARG A 141 15.07 17.27 -0.43
N THR A 142 16.24 16.64 -0.58
CA THR A 142 17.09 16.82 -1.75
C THR A 142 16.45 16.23 -3.01
N GLY A 143 15.88 15.01 -2.90
CA GLY A 143 15.23 14.31 -4.00
C GLY A 143 13.97 15.01 -4.49
N PHE A 144 13.15 15.53 -3.56
CA PHE A 144 11.84 16.11 -3.90
C PHE A 144 11.88 17.62 -4.21
N ARG A 145 13.02 18.26 -4.06
CA ARG A 145 13.14 19.72 -4.22
C ARG A 145 12.57 20.26 -5.53
N LYS A 146 12.68 19.52 -6.63
CA LYS A 146 12.19 19.90 -7.96
C LYS A 146 10.96 19.10 -8.41
N ALA A 147 10.41 18.24 -7.55
CA ALA A 147 9.20 17.50 -7.88
C ALA A 147 8.01 18.47 -7.88
N PRO A 148 7.23 18.57 -8.95
CA PRO A 148 6.04 19.43 -8.97
C PRO A 148 4.99 18.93 -7.97
N ILE A 149 4.87 17.62 -7.82
CA ILE A 149 3.89 16.98 -6.94
C ILE A 149 4.55 15.80 -6.22
N VAL A 150 4.27 15.66 -4.93
CA VAL A 150 4.64 14.53 -4.06
C VAL A 150 3.39 13.97 -3.44
N PHE A 151 3.08 12.71 -3.71
CA PHE A 151 1.92 12.04 -3.15
C PHE A 151 2.20 11.40 -1.80
N PHE A 152 1.21 11.50 -0.90
CA PHE A 152 1.16 10.83 0.39
C PHE A 152 -0.14 10.05 0.51
N GLN A 153 -0.11 8.89 1.18
CA GLN A 153 -1.29 8.04 1.29
C GLN A 153 -2.18 8.36 2.48
N ASN A 154 -1.69 9.16 3.44
CA ASN A 154 -2.46 9.67 4.57
C ASN A 154 -2.03 11.10 4.94
N ALA A 155 -2.92 11.83 5.62
CA ALA A 155 -2.68 13.21 6.00
C ALA A 155 -1.54 13.35 7.02
N THR A 156 -1.41 12.41 7.96
CA THR A 156 -0.38 12.45 9.00
C THR A 156 1.03 12.42 8.40
N ASP A 157 1.28 11.53 7.45
CA ASP A 157 2.59 11.44 6.77
C ASP A 157 2.86 12.69 5.93
N ARG A 158 1.85 13.22 5.23
CA ARG A 158 1.95 14.48 4.49
C ARG A 158 2.33 15.63 5.42
N ASP A 159 1.61 15.78 6.50
CA ASP A 159 1.78 16.91 7.42
C ASP A 159 3.12 16.82 8.18
N GLU A 160 3.60 15.59 8.47
CA GLU A 160 4.95 15.39 9.01
C GLU A 160 6.03 15.86 8.04
N PHE A 161 5.90 15.58 6.72
CA PHE A 161 6.87 16.00 5.72
C PHE A 161 6.83 17.49 5.44
N VAL A 162 5.65 18.08 5.39
CA VAL A 162 5.46 19.53 5.22
C VAL A 162 5.98 20.27 6.45
N GLY A 163 5.60 19.86 7.66
CA GLY A 163 6.04 20.48 8.91
C GLY A 163 7.55 20.38 9.15
N ALA A 164 8.20 19.32 8.64
CA ALA A 164 9.66 19.18 8.66
C ALA A 164 10.38 19.96 7.54
N GLY A 165 9.65 20.67 6.67
CA GLY A 165 10.23 21.36 5.52
C GLY A 165 10.88 20.41 4.49
N THR A 166 10.49 19.13 4.50
CA THR A 166 10.99 18.11 3.54
C THR A 166 10.34 18.28 2.18
N VAL A 167 9.07 18.71 2.16
CA VAL A 167 8.25 18.99 0.98
C VAL A 167 7.51 20.30 1.21
N LEU A 168 7.34 21.12 0.19
CA LEU A 168 6.51 22.33 0.28
C LEU A 168 5.03 21.96 0.29
N ALA A 169 4.21 22.73 1.01
CA ALA A 169 2.77 22.48 1.11
C ALA A 169 2.09 22.40 -0.28
N GLY A 170 2.47 23.27 -1.21
CA GLY A 170 1.94 23.29 -2.57
C GLY A 170 2.33 22.07 -3.44
N GLN A 171 3.40 21.34 -3.06
CA GLN A 171 3.81 20.12 -3.74
C GLN A 171 3.09 18.88 -3.17
N ALA A 172 2.65 18.92 -1.91
CA ALA A 172 2.15 17.77 -1.19
C ALA A 172 0.68 17.51 -1.51
N ARG A 173 0.36 16.31 -2.04
CA ARG A 173 -1.01 15.89 -2.32
C ARG A 173 -1.34 14.56 -1.67
N LEU A 174 -2.60 14.39 -1.30
CA LEU A 174 -3.11 13.12 -0.82
C LEU A 174 -3.53 12.24 -2.01
N LEU A 175 -3.18 10.96 -1.91
CA LEU A 175 -3.61 9.93 -2.83
C LEU A 175 -4.09 8.71 -2.01
N PRO A 176 -5.35 8.26 -2.15
CA PRO A 176 -5.90 7.20 -1.32
C PRO A 176 -5.39 5.82 -1.73
N GLY A 177 -4.09 5.58 -1.50
CA GLY A 177 -3.43 4.31 -1.74
C GLY A 177 -3.17 3.98 -3.21
N SER A 178 -3.34 2.71 -3.57
CA SER A 178 -3.13 2.18 -4.92
C SER A 178 -4.43 1.98 -5.71
N GLY A 179 -5.55 2.25 -5.07
CA GLY A 179 -6.85 1.91 -5.61
C GLY A 179 -7.17 0.41 -5.52
N ILE A 180 -8.43 0.08 -5.58
CA ILE A 180 -8.93 -1.29 -5.66
C ILE A 180 -9.99 -1.38 -6.75
N ASP A 181 -10.01 -2.49 -7.47
CA ASP A 181 -11.11 -2.85 -8.36
C ASP A 181 -12.26 -3.44 -7.52
N PRO A 182 -13.37 -2.72 -7.35
CA PRO A 182 -14.47 -3.18 -6.52
C PRO A 182 -15.29 -4.30 -7.15
N GLN A 183 -15.15 -4.58 -8.44
CA GLN A 183 -15.78 -5.71 -9.09
C GLN A 183 -14.98 -6.99 -8.83
N ARG A 184 -13.65 -6.91 -8.93
CA ARG A 184 -12.75 -8.02 -8.60
C ARG A 184 -12.83 -8.42 -7.12
N PHE A 185 -13.00 -7.42 -6.23
CA PHE A 185 -13.18 -7.61 -4.79
C PHE A 185 -14.63 -7.38 -4.40
N ALA A 186 -15.56 -8.06 -5.11
CA ALA A 186 -16.98 -8.00 -4.77
C ALA A 186 -17.29 -8.81 -3.50
N PRO A 187 -18.30 -8.39 -2.71
CA PRO A 187 -18.78 -9.18 -1.58
C PRO A 187 -19.20 -10.59 -2.04
N PRO A 188 -18.83 -11.65 -1.31
CA PRO A 188 -19.32 -12.98 -1.59
C PRO A 188 -20.83 -13.06 -1.27
N PRO A 189 -21.57 -13.95 -1.93
CA PRO A 189 -22.96 -14.23 -1.55
C PRO A 189 -23.01 -14.83 -0.13
N GLY A 190 -24.15 -14.66 0.55
CA GLY A 190 -24.43 -15.34 1.80
C GLY A 190 -24.20 -14.53 3.10
N GLY A 191 -23.82 -13.25 3.02
CA GLY A 191 -23.71 -12.37 4.20
C GLY A 191 -22.59 -12.77 5.16
N ARG A 192 -22.86 -12.73 6.47
CA ARG A 192 -21.91 -13.06 7.53
C ARG A 192 -21.59 -14.56 7.56
N PRO A 193 -20.31 -14.97 7.60
CA PRO A 193 -19.94 -16.38 7.76
C PRO A 193 -20.39 -17.00 9.09
N GLY A 194 -20.47 -16.20 10.17
CA GLY A 194 -21.06 -16.63 11.44
C GLY A 194 -20.23 -17.56 12.32
N HIS A 195 -18.91 -17.63 12.05
CA HIS A 195 -18.01 -18.56 12.73
C HIS A 195 -17.01 -17.89 13.68
N ARG A 196 -17.18 -16.60 14.01
CA ARG A 196 -16.22 -15.81 14.81
C ARG A 196 -14.78 -15.97 14.34
N ARG A 197 -14.58 -15.88 13.01
CA ARG A 197 -13.28 -16.01 12.36
C ARG A 197 -12.62 -14.65 12.23
N PHE A 198 -11.50 -14.49 12.93
CA PHE A 198 -10.64 -13.30 12.92
C PHE A 198 -9.42 -13.59 12.05
N LEU A 199 -9.32 -12.94 10.89
CA LEU A 199 -8.27 -13.19 9.90
C LEU A 199 -7.26 -12.04 9.89
N MET A 200 -6.03 -12.32 10.26
CA MET A 200 -4.90 -11.41 10.08
C MET A 200 -4.12 -11.78 8.82
N LEU A 201 -4.08 -10.86 7.86
CA LEU A 201 -3.32 -10.97 6.61
C LEU A 201 -2.14 -10.01 6.64
N SER A 202 -0.93 -10.51 6.86
CA SER A 202 0.26 -9.65 6.87
C SER A 202 1.55 -10.46 6.78
N ARG A 203 2.67 -9.79 6.47
CA ARG A 203 3.99 -10.38 6.74
C ARG A 203 4.12 -10.65 8.25
N VAL A 204 4.70 -11.79 8.62
CA VAL A 204 4.86 -12.18 10.02
C VAL A 204 6.05 -11.43 10.64
N VAL A 205 5.80 -10.17 10.96
CA VAL A 205 6.79 -9.25 11.58
C VAL A 205 6.16 -8.52 12.77
N ALA A 206 6.97 -8.17 13.77
CA ALA A 206 6.48 -7.54 15.01
C ALA A 206 5.78 -6.20 14.76
N ASP A 207 6.26 -5.38 13.79
CA ASP A 207 5.65 -4.08 13.49
C ASP A 207 4.21 -4.18 12.94
N LYS A 208 3.78 -5.38 12.54
CA LYS A 208 2.40 -5.67 12.14
C LYS A 208 1.49 -6.05 13.30
N GLY A 209 2.04 -6.15 14.53
CA GLY A 209 1.26 -6.46 15.72
C GLY A 209 0.90 -7.93 15.85
N VAL A 210 1.71 -8.83 15.28
CA VAL A 210 1.43 -10.29 15.33
C VAL A 210 1.42 -10.82 16.75
N ARG A 211 2.31 -10.32 17.62
CA ARG A 211 2.34 -10.75 19.03
C ARG A 211 1.11 -10.27 19.79
N GLU A 212 0.68 -9.05 19.52
CA GLU A 212 -0.57 -8.48 20.07
C GLU A 212 -1.80 -9.26 19.59
N PHE A 213 -1.80 -9.72 18.33
CA PHE A 213 -2.86 -10.58 17.81
C PHE A 213 -2.94 -11.90 18.57
N VAL A 214 -1.79 -12.55 18.83
CA VAL A 214 -1.73 -13.82 19.58
C VAL A 214 -2.12 -13.62 21.05
N GLU A 215 -1.63 -12.55 21.69
CA GLU A 215 -2.00 -12.21 23.06
C GLU A 215 -3.50 -11.97 23.17
N ALA A 216 -4.06 -11.17 22.27
CA ALA A 216 -5.50 -10.91 22.22
C ALA A 216 -6.31 -12.19 21.98
N ALA A 217 -5.83 -13.09 21.12
CA ALA A 217 -6.46 -14.39 20.88
C ALA A 217 -6.53 -15.24 22.16
N ARG A 218 -5.45 -15.30 22.97
CA ARG A 218 -5.44 -15.99 24.24
C ARG A 218 -6.49 -15.43 25.21
N LEU A 219 -6.52 -14.10 25.37
CA LEU A 219 -7.47 -13.41 26.25
C LEU A 219 -8.92 -13.62 25.82
N THR A 220 -9.17 -13.55 24.52
CA THR A 220 -10.53 -13.66 23.97
C THR A 220 -11.10 -15.07 24.11
N ARG A 221 -10.29 -16.11 23.98
CA ARG A 221 -10.73 -17.52 24.09
C ARG A 221 -11.33 -17.88 25.45
N ALA A 222 -10.99 -17.17 26.51
CA ALA A 222 -11.59 -17.40 27.83
C ALA A 222 -13.10 -17.16 27.82
N GLY A 223 -13.59 -16.17 27.06
CA GLY A 223 -15.02 -15.88 26.91
C GLY A 223 -15.66 -16.45 25.63
N TRP A 224 -14.82 -16.78 24.62
CA TRP A 224 -15.27 -17.21 23.29
C TRP A 224 -14.43 -18.40 22.80
N PRO A 225 -14.62 -19.61 23.36
CA PRO A 225 -13.81 -20.80 23.05
C PRO A 225 -13.89 -21.23 21.58
N ASP A 226 -15.00 -20.94 20.89
CA ASP A 226 -15.21 -21.26 19.47
C ASP A 226 -14.60 -20.23 18.51
N ALA A 227 -14.04 -19.12 19.02
CA ALA A 227 -13.40 -18.11 18.18
C ALA A 227 -12.13 -18.66 17.52
N ARG A 228 -12.00 -18.41 16.22
CA ARG A 228 -10.87 -18.86 15.40
C ARG A 228 -10.01 -17.68 15.02
N PHE A 229 -8.73 -17.76 15.31
CA PHE A 229 -7.74 -16.73 15.02
C PHE A 229 -6.77 -17.26 13.96
N ILE A 230 -6.83 -16.68 12.77
CA ILE A 230 -6.08 -17.14 11.60
C ILE A 230 -5.03 -16.08 11.25
N LEU A 231 -3.76 -16.49 11.30
CA LEU A 231 -2.62 -15.69 10.82
C LEU A 231 -2.22 -16.21 9.44
N MET A 232 -2.36 -15.36 8.42
CA MET A 232 -1.92 -15.69 7.07
C MET A 232 -0.76 -14.79 6.66
N GLY A 233 0.38 -15.40 6.32
CA GLY A 233 1.53 -14.63 5.87
C GLY A 233 2.85 -15.40 5.89
N GLU A 234 3.84 -14.85 5.21
CA GLU A 234 5.18 -15.43 5.12
C GLU A 234 5.91 -15.33 6.47
N VAL A 235 6.34 -16.47 6.99
CA VAL A 235 7.19 -16.58 8.18
C VAL A 235 8.65 -16.61 7.76
N GLY A 236 9.51 -15.89 8.48
CA GLY A 236 10.95 -15.88 8.18
C GLY A 236 11.36 -14.96 7.04
N ALA A 237 10.46 -14.09 6.56
CA ALA A 237 10.82 -13.05 5.61
C ALA A 237 12.02 -12.23 6.12
N PRO A 238 12.99 -11.86 5.26
CA PRO A 238 14.19 -11.14 5.67
C PRO A 238 13.85 -9.70 6.08
N ASN A 239 13.48 -9.54 7.35
CA ASN A 239 13.12 -8.27 7.98
C ASN A 239 13.74 -8.21 9.39
N ARG A 240 14.10 -7.00 9.87
CA ARG A 240 14.69 -6.80 11.20
C ARG A 240 13.75 -7.15 12.35
N THR A 241 12.45 -7.08 12.11
CA THR A 241 11.38 -7.36 13.09
C THR A 241 10.64 -8.66 12.76
N ALA A 242 11.25 -9.53 11.93
CA ALA A 242 10.70 -10.85 11.62
C ALA A 242 10.52 -11.67 12.90
N ILE A 243 9.38 -12.35 12.99
CA ILE A 243 9.10 -13.28 14.09
C ILE A 243 9.69 -14.64 13.71
N PRO A 244 10.47 -15.27 14.63
CA PRO A 244 11.05 -16.57 14.37
C PRO A 244 9.99 -17.65 14.09
N ARG A 245 10.30 -18.60 13.22
CA ARG A 245 9.42 -19.73 12.90
C ARG A 245 9.06 -20.54 14.16
N SER A 246 10.02 -20.76 15.05
CA SER A 246 9.81 -21.48 16.31
C SER A 246 8.77 -20.81 17.22
N GLU A 247 8.67 -19.48 17.20
CA GLU A 247 7.66 -18.75 17.99
C GLU A 247 6.26 -18.97 17.40
N VAL A 248 6.11 -18.94 16.07
CA VAL A 248 4.85 -19.22 15.38
C VAL A 248 4.42 -20.68 15.60
N ASP A 249 5.34 -21.62 15.46
CA ASP A 249 5.07 -23.05 15.68
C ASP A 249 4.64 -23.34 17.13
N GLY A 250 5.19 -22.58 18.11
CA GLY A 250 4.75 -22.61 19.50
C GLY A 250 3.28 -22.22 19.65
N TRP A 251 2.86 -21.12 19.06
CA TRP A 251 1.47 -20.65 19.11
C TRP A 251 0.48 -21.59 18.43
N ILE A 252 0.91 -22.23 17.34
CA ILE A 252 0.11 -23.26 16.65
C ILE A 252 -0.06 -24.49 17.55
N LYS A 253 1.05 -24.96 18.17
CA LYS A 253 1.04 -26.11 19.08
C LYS A 253 0.18 -25.87 20.32
N GLU A 254 0.18 -24.64 20.84
CA GLU A 254 -0.70 -24.21 21.93
C GLU A 254 -2.17 -24.15 21.47
N GLY A 255 -2.45 -24.25 20.17
CA GLY A 255 -3.79 -24.13 19.59
C GLY A 255 -4.35 -22.70 19.62
N ILE A 256 -3.54 -21.66 19.84
CA ILE A 256 -3.98 -20.26 19.96
C ILE A 256 -4.37 -19.70 18.60
N ILE A 257 -3.57 -19.99 17.57
CA ILE A 257 -3.81 -19.54 16.20
C ILE A 257 -3.74 -20.70 15.21
N GLU A 258 -4.36 -20.50 14.07
CA GLU A 258 -4.12 -21.25 12.85
C GLU A 258 -3.17 -20.42 11.96
N HIS A 259 -2.20 -21.06 11.32
CA HIS A 259 -1.33 -20.39 10.36
C HIS A 259 -1.61 -20.89 8.94
N LEU A 260 -1.68 -19.95 8.01
CA LEU A 260 -1.79 -20.22 6.58
C LEU A 260 -0.62 -19.56 5.84
N ASP A 261 -0.03 -20.30 4.91
CA ASP A 261 0.97 -19.74 4.01
C ASP A 261 0.35 -18.70 3.04
N PRO A 262 1.15 -17.80 2.50
CA PRO A 262 0.69 -16.83 1.53
C PRO A 262 0.11 -17.50 0.28
N VAL A 263 -1.01 -16.99 -0.21
CA VAL A 263 -1.64 -17.44 -1.45
C VAL A 263 -1.66 -16.32 -2.50
N ALA A 264 -1.78 -16.71 -3.75
CA ALA A 264 -1.86 -15.74 -4.86
C ALA A 264 -3.19 -14.96 -4.88
N ASP A 265 -4.28 -15.58 -4.41
CA ASP A 265 -5.60 -14.98 -4.30
C ASP A 265 -6.10 -15.06 -2.86
N VAL A 266 -6.18 -13.92 -2.19
CA VAL A 266 -6.61 -13.81 -0.79
C VAL A 266 -8.13 -13.71 -0.62
N ARG A 267 -8.87 -13.56 -1.72
CA ARG A 267 -10.33 -13.35 -1.66
C ARG A 267 -11.09 -14.48 -0.97
N PRO A 268 -10.79 -15.77 -1.20
CA PRO A 268 -11.48 -16.85 -0.48
C PRO A 268 -11.29 -16.77 1.05
N GLN A 269 -10.10 -16.40 1.53
CA GLN A 269 -9.81 -16.26 2.95
C GLN A 269 -10.51 -15.05 3.56
N ILE A 270 -10.50 -13.92 2.86
CA ILE A 270 -11.25 -12.73 3.25
C ILE A 270 -12.75 -13.03 3.29
N ALA A 271 -13.28 -13.72 2.28
CA ALA A 271 -14.68 -14.11 2.21
C ALA A 271 -15.13 -14.99 3.38
N ALA A 272 -14.26 -15.86 3.86
CA ALA A 272 -14.51 -16.76 4.98
C ALA A 272 -14.36 -16.10 6.37
N ALA A 273 -13.88 -14.87 6.46
CA ALA A 273 -13.68 -14.17 7.72
C ALA A 273 -14.90 -13.35 8.13
N ASP A 274 -15.20 -13.31 9.43
CA ASP A 274 -16.17 -12.36 10.00
C ASP A 274 -15.55 -10.97 10.13
N PHE A 275 -14.28 -10.91 10.54
CA PHE A 275 -13.51 -9.67 10.65
C PHE A 275 -12.10 -9.89 10.13
N VAL A 276 -11.59 -8.89 9.40
CA VAL A 276 -10.17 -8.83 9.05
C VAL A 276 -9.44 -7.98 10.08
N VAL A 277 -8.30 -8.48 10.57
CA VAL A 277 -7.59 -7.88 11.70
C VAL A 277 -6.24 -7.32 11.24
N LEU A 278 -5.92 -6.08 11.62
CA LEU A 278 -4.64 -5.46 11.35
C LEU A 278 -4.15 -4.59 12.52
N PRO A 279 -3.44 -5.17 13.51
CA PRO A 279 -2.97 -4.45 14.68
C PRO A 279 -1.61 -3.79 14.46
N SER A 280 -1.37 -3.24 13.26
CA SER A 280 -0.11 -2.62 12.87
C SER A 280 0.25 -1.40 13.71
N TYR A 281 1.55 -1.16 13.91
CA TYR A 281 2.03 0.02 14.62
C TYR A 281 2.03 1.29 13.76
N ARG A 282 2.07 1.16 12.46
CA ARG A 282 1.94 2.26 11.47
C ARG A 282 1.69 1.67 10.07
N GLU A 283 0.85 2.36 9.29
CA GLU A 283 0.60 2.08 7.87
C GLU A 283 0.69 3.38 7.05
N GLY A 284 1.01 3.27 5.77
CA GLY A 284 0.78 4.35 4.82
C GLY A 284 -0.72 4.43 4.48
N LEU A 285 -1.20 3.42 3.77
CA LEU A 285 -2.61 3.03 3.65
C LEU A 285 -2.65 1.50 3.53
N SER A 286 -3.46 0.85 4.38
CA SER A 286 -3.49 -0.61 4.42
C SER A 286 -4.26 -1.21 3.24
N ARG A 287 -3.54 -1.89 2.33
CA ARG A 287 -4.17 -2.61 1.22
C ARG A 287 -5.14 -3.68 1.71
N VAL A 288 -4.77 -4.42 2.74
CA VAL A 288 -5.60 -5.50 3.33
C VAL A 288 -6.92 -4.98 3.85
N LEU A 289 -6.93 -3.82 4.54
CA LEU A 289 -8.16 -3.22 5.02
C LEU A 289 -9.05 -2.70 3.88
N VAL A 290 -8.43 -2.18 2.81
CA VAL A 290 -9.16 -1.78 1.59
C VAL A 290 -9.75 -3.01 0.90
N GLU A 291 -9.02 -4.11 0.78
CA GLU A 291 -9.50 -5.38 0.20
C GLU A 291 -10.65 -5.97 1.01
N ALA A 292 -10.51 -6.00 2.35
CA ALA A 292 -11.56 -6.45 3.25
C ALA A 292 -12.84 -5.61 3.11
N GLY A 293 -12.71 -4.28 3.20
CA GLY A 293 -13.86 -3.38 3.04
C GLY A 293 -14.50 -3.47 1.67
N ALA A 294 -13.72 -3.62 0.59
CA ALA A 294 -14.26 -3.86 -0.75
C ALA A 294 -15.13 -5.12 -0.83
N MET A 295 -14.78 -6.16 -0.08
CA MET A 295 -15.54 -7.40 0.02
C MET A 295 -16.64 -7.37 1.10
N GLY A 296 -16.94 -6.19 1.66
CA GLY A 296 -17.93 -6.06 2.72
C GLY A 296 -17.54 -6.82 4.00
N ARG A 297 -16.24 -6.88 4.31
CA ARG A 297 -15.77 -7.44 5.59
C ARG A 297 -15.36 -6.33 6.53
N PRO A 298 -16.05 -6.17 7.68
CA PRO A 298 -15.64 -5.23 8.71
C PRO A 298 -14.24 -5.55 9.22
N ALA A 299 -13.54 -4.54 9.71
CA ALA A 299 -12.17 -4.71 10.16
C ALA A 299 -11.99 -4.38 11.63
N ILE A 300 -10.99 -5.01 12.26
CA ILE A 300 -10.48 -4.63 13.57
C ILE A 300 -9.04 -4.14 13.35
N ALA A 301 -8.77 -2.89 13.65
CA ALA A 301 -7.48 -2.30 13.39
C ALA A 301 -7.01 -1.40 14.53
N THR A 302 -5.72 -1.11 14.57
CA THR A 302 -5.18 -0.11 15.48
C THR A 302 -5.53 1.30 15.02
N ASP A 303 -5.76 2.20 15.98
CA ASP A 303 -5.99 3.62 15.72
C ASP A 303 -4.67 4.36 15.38
N VAL A 304 -4.13 4.02 14.20
CA VAL A 304 -2.92 4.63 13.65
C VAL A 304 -3.20 5.16 12.24
N PRO A 305 -2.34 6.09 11.72
CA PRO A 305 -2.44 6.56 10.34
C PRO A 305 -2.48 5.38 9.36
N GLY A 306 -3.26 5.52 8.29
CA GLY A 306 -3.46 4.48 7.28
C GLY A 306 -4.42 3.34 7.69
N CYS A 307 -4.69 3.15 8.98
CA CYS A 307 -5.78 2.29 9.47
C CYS A 307 -7.05 3.10 9.72
N ARG A 308 -6.96 4.17 10.53
CA ARG A 308 -8.10 5.08 10.82
C ARG A 308 -8.64 5.82 9.60
N ASP A 309 -7.86 5.92 8.52
CA ASP A 309 -8.32 6.50 7.26
C ASP A 309 -9.36 5.58 6.57
N ILE A 310 -9.28 4.27 6.85
CA ILE A 310 -10.15 3.24 6.27
C ILE A 310 -11.24 2.82 7.26
N VAL A 311 -10.86 2.56 8.52
CA VAL A 311 -11.78 2.08 9.56
C VAL A 311 -12.28 3.26 10.42
N SER A 312 -13.59 3.33 10.61
CA SER A 312 -14.26 4.22 11.58
C SER A 312 -14.88 3.38 12.68
N ASP A 313 -14.47 3.62 13.93
CA ASP A 313 -14.86 2.81 15.07
C ASP A 313 -16.37 2.72 15.25
N GLY A 314 -16.90 1.51 15.39
CA GLY A 314 -18.32 1.21 15.56
C GLY A 314 -19.17 1.38 14.29
N ILE A 315 -18.61 1.87 13.16
CA ILE A 315 -19.34 2.12 11.91
C ILE A 315 -19.06 1.04 10.87
N ASN A 316 -17.81 0.81 10.52
CA ASN A 316 -17.39 -0.19 9.52
C ASN A 316 -16.35 -1.15 10.07
N GLY A 317 -16.20 -1.20 11.39
CA GLY A 317 -15.27 -2.03 12.12
C GLY A 317 -14.97 -1.46 13.50
N TYR A 318 -13.89 -1.91 14.10
CA TYR A 318 -13.45 -1.48 15.43
C TYR A 318 -12.01 -1.01 15.43
N LEU A 319 -11.73 0.07 16.16
CA LEU A 319 -10.38 0.58 16.41
C LEU A 319 -9.96 0.28 17.85
N CYS A 320 -8.66 0.01 18.03
CA CYS A 320 -8.04 -0.21 19.33
C CYS A 320 -6.69 0.50 19.43
N ALA A 321 -6.16 0.64 20.64
CA ALA A 321 -4.84 1.19 20.86
C ALA A 321 -3.75 0.27 20.28
N ALA A 322 -2.74 0.86 19.63
CA ALA A 322 -1.61 0.12 19.10
C ALA A 322 -0.71 -0.42 20.23
N ARG A 323 -0.03 -1.54 19.97
CA ARG A 323 0.91 -2.19 20.89
C ARG A 323 0.28 -2.68 22.20
N SER A 324 -0.98 -3.08 22.17
CA SER A 324 -1.73 -3.60 23.32
C SER A 324 -2.58 -4.79 22.89
N GLY A 325 -2.18 -5.99 23.31
CA GLY A 325 -2.98 -7.20 23.16
C GLY A 325 -4.29 -7.11 23.94
N GLN A 326 -4.28 -6.46 25.11
CA GLN A 326 -5.47 -6.23 25.91
C GLN A 326 -6.52 -5.37 25.16
N ALA A 327 -6.10 -4.22 24.59
CA ALA A 327 -7.01 -3.35 23.83
C ALA A 327 -7.55 -4.05 22.55
N LEU A 328 -6.73 -4.91 21.93
CA LEU A 328 -7.17 -5.71 20.80
C LEU A 328 -8.15 -6.81 21.23
N ALA A 329 -7.95 -7.44 22.41
CA ALA A 329 -8.89 -8.41 22.97
C ALA A 329 -10.25 -7.78 23.29
N GLU A 330 -10.27 -6.57 23.81
CA GLU A 330 -11.51 -5.80 24.02
C GLU A 330 -12.24 -5.55 22.68
N ALA A 331 -11.51 -5.20 21.62
CA ALA A 331 -12.09 -5.05 20.28
C ALA A 331 -12.62 -6.39 19.73
N PHE A 332 -11.93 -7.51 19.97
CA PHE A 332 -12.44 -8.85 19.64
C PHE A 332 -13.72 -9.18 20.41
N GLY A 333 -13.78 -8.83 21.69
CA GLY A 333 -15.00 -9.00 22.52
C GLY A 333 -16.17 -8.22 21.94
N ARG A 334 -15.98 -6.96 21.56
CA ARG A 334 -17.01 -6.13 20.87
C ARG A 334 -17.47 -6.82 19.57
N ALA A 335 -16.52 -7.28 18.77
CA ALA A 335 -16.81 -7.96 17.51
C ALA A 335 -17.54 -9.29 17.68
N ALA A 336 -17.19 -10.07 18.72
CA ALA A 336 -17.84 -11.33 19.03
C ALA A 336 -19.30 -11.15 19.52
N GLN A 337 -19.61 -10.01 20.13
CA GLN A 337 -20.95 -9.62 20.58
C GLN A 337 -21.80 -8.96 19.49
N THR A 338 -21.21 -8.54 18.37
CA THR A 338 -21.94 -7.92 17.26
C THR A 338 -22.93 -8.92 16.69
N ASN A 339 -24.23 -8.60 16.72
CA ASN A 339 -25.26 -9.40 16.09
C ASN A 339 -25.24 -9.30 14.56
N ASP A 340 -25.95 -10.14 13.87
CA ASP A 340 -25.88 -10.23 12.40
C ASP A 340 -26.41 -8.96 11.72
N ALA A 341 -27.48 -8.34 12.25
CA ALA A 341 -28.02 -7.09 11.68
C ALA A 341 -27.04 -5.92 11.79
N ASP A 342 -26.31 -5.81 12.89
CA ASP A 342 -25.31 -4.76 13.05
C ASP A 342 -24.03 -5.08 12.27
N TRP A 343 -23.67 -6.36 12.15
CA TRP A 343 -22.59 -6.80 11.29
C TRP A 343 -22.89 -6.47 9.82
N ASP A 344 -24.12 -6.72 9.33
CA ASP A 344 -24.54 -6.39 7.96
C ASP A 344 -24.43 -4.88 7.67
N LYS A 345 -24.85 -4.03 8.63
CA LYS A 345 -24.67 -2.58 8.53
C LYS A 345 -23.18 -2.19 8.44
N MET A 346 -22.34 -2.80 9.29
CA MET A 346 -20.88 -2.57 9.24
C MET A 346 -20.29 -3.03 7.92
N ALA A 347 -20.71 -4.17 7.39
CA ALA A 347 -20.26 -4.72 6.12
C ALA A 347 -20.61 -3.80 4.95
N GLN A 348 -21.85 -3.30 4.93
CA GLN A 348 -22.30 -2.32 3.94
C GLN A 348 -21.49 -1.02 4.04
N ALA A 349 -21.35 -0.45 5.23
CA ALA A 349 -20.58 0.78 5.45
C ALA A 349 -19.09 0.63 5.06
N ALA A 350 -18.49 -0.55 5.31
CA ALA A 350 -17.13 -0.86 4.87
C ALA A 350 -17.01 -0.85 3.34
N ARG A 351 -17.96 -1.47 2.65
CA ARG A 351 -18.01 -1.50 1.19
C ARG A 351 -18.20 -0.09 0.59
N GLU A 352 -19.18 0.64 1.07
CA GLU A 352 -19.50 1.99 0.58
C GLU A 352 -18.31 2.93 0.75
N ARG A 353 -17.67 2.91 1.90
CA ARG A 353 -16.48 3.72 2.17
C ARG A 353 -15.33 3.39 1.21
N VAL A 354 -15.10 2.11 0.94
CA VAL A 354 -14.01 1.71 0.04
C VAL A 354 -14.33 2.05 -1.40
N VAL A 355 -15.51 1.77 -1.88
CA VAL A 355 -15.90 2.07 -3.27
C VAL A 355 -15.86 3.56 -3.56
N SER A 356 -16.35 4.39 -2.62
CA SER A 356 -16.40 5.84 -2.81
C SER A 356 -15.02 6.51 -2.71
N ARG A 357 -14.09 6.00 -1.88
CA ARG A 357 -12.86 6.72 -1.56
C ARG A 357 -11.58 6.07 -2.10
N PHE A 358 -11.59 4.75 -2.33
CA PHE A 358 -10.39 3.97 -2.62
C PHE A 358 -10.49 3.16 -3.92
N SER A 359 -11.45 3.47 -4.80
CA SER A 359 -11.59 2.80 -6.09
C SER A 359 -10.39 3.06 -7.01
N ALA A 360 -10.05 2.08 -7.84
CA ALA A 360 -8.96 2.22 -8.81
C ALA A 360 -9.19 3.36 -9.80
N GLY A 361 -10.44 3.55 -10.24
CA GLY A 361 -10.83 4.67 -11.12
C GLY A 361 -10.57 6.02 -10.46
N GLY A 362 -11.01 6.21 -9.21
CA GLY A 362 -10.77 7.45 -8.46
C GLY A 362 -9.29 7.77 -8.25
N VAL A 363 -8.49 6.75 -7.89
CA VAL A 363 -7.04 6.91 -7.74
C VAL A 363 -6.38 7.26 -9.08
N THR A 364 -6.79 6.60 -10.16
CA THR A 364 -6.28 6.88 -11.50
C THR A 364 -6.62 8.30 -11.95
N ALA A 365 -7.83 8.77 -11.72
CA ALA A 365 -8.24 10.15 -12.04
C ALA A 365 -7.35 11.19 -11.34
N LEU A 366 -6.98 10.96 -10.06
CA LEU A 366 -6.05 11.82 -9.32
C LEU A 366 -4.63 11.83 -9.93
N TYR A 367 -4.15 10.69 -10.46
CA TYR A 367 -2.88 10.66 -11.19
C TYR A 367 -2.98 11.44 -12.51
N PHE A 368 -4.04 11.29 -13.26
CA PHE A 368 -4.24 12.04 -14.52
C PHE A 368 -4.32 13.54 -14.27
N GLN A 369 -5.07 13.96 -13.24
CA GLN A 369 -5.10 15.37 -12.82
C GLN A 369 -3.71 15.89 -12.46
N ALA A 370 -2.93 15.12 -11.71
CA ALA A 370 -1.59 15.52 -11.32
C ALA A 370 -0.61 15.57 -12.50
N LEU A 371 -0.75 14.69 -13.49
CA LEU A 371 0.02 14.75 -14.74
C LEU A 371 -0.34 16.02 -15.54
N ALA A 372 -1.63 16.34 -15.66
CA ALA A 372 -2.08 17.57 -16.30
C ALA A 372 -1.56 18.83 -15.58
N ASP A 373 -1.63 18.86 -14.24
CA ASP A 373 -1.09 19.98 -13.44
C ASP A 373 0.44 20.10 -13.53
N ALA A 374 1.14 19.02 -13.86
CA ALA A 374 2.56 19.00 -14.15
C ALA A 374 2.88 19.34 -15.62
N GLY A 375 1.89 19.71 -16.43
CA GLY A 375 2.04 20.14 -17.82
C GLY A 375 2.11 19.00 -18.84
N ILE A 376 1.73 17.77 -18.48
CA ILE A 376 1.69 16.62 -19.40
C ILE A 376 0.30 16.52 -20.03
N ALA A 377 0.23 16.74 -21.35
CA ALA A 377 -1.02 16.56 -22.09
C ALA A 377 -1.38 15.08 -22.19
N MET A 378 -2.60 14.73 -21.77
CA MET A 378 -3.13 13.36 -21.82
C MET A 378 -4.03 13.22 -23.06
N PRO A 379 -3.67 12.40 -24.09
CA PRO A 379 -4.28 12.45 -25.41
C PRO A 379 -5.77 12.11 -25.43
N ASN A 380 -6.23 11.14 -24.65
CA ASN A 380 -7.60 10.62 -24.69
C ASN A 380 -8.31 10.67 -23.32
N PHE A 381 -7.93 11.61 -22.46
CA PHE A 381 -8.57 11.76 -21.16
C PHE A 381 -9.50 12.99 -21.19
N PHE A 382 -10.78 12.73 -21.34
CA PHE A 382 -11.82 13.74 -21.11
C PHE A 382 -12.25 13.65 -19.65
N PHE A 383 -12.10 14.74 -18.89
CA PHE A 383 -12.77 14.85 -17.60
C PHE A 383 -14.27 14.87 -17.88
N GLU A 384 -14.99 13.78 -17.64
CA GLU A 384 -16.43 13.88 -17.42
C GLU A 384 -16.61 14.68 -16.12
N MET A 385 -16.96 15.97 -16.26
CA MET A 385 -17.33 16.87 -15.17
C MET A 385 -18.70 16.49 -14.64
#